data_dcf3c840c9cb56e27e2ea7ea6048486f
#
_entry.id   dcf3c840c9cb56e27e2ea7ea6048486f
#
_cell.length_a   1.000
_cell.length_b   1.000
_cell.length_c   1.000
_cell.angle_alpha   90.00
_cell.angle_beta   90.00
_cell.angle_gamma   90.00
#
_symmetry.space_group_name_H-M   'P 1'
#
loop_
_entity.id
_entity.type
_entity.pdbx_description
1 polymer ?
#
loop_
_entity_poly.entity_id
_entity_poly.type
_entity_poly.pdbx_seq_one_letter_code
_entity_poly.pdbx_strand_id
1 'polypeptide(L)'
;MDTMNMFKKDEQMNTFTEDEQVILKNVSIRYKWIARDKSGALFVYASMPKKAGVFYSDDDMCYLRLEPFEEIFKGITWKGGPVRFRKDVLDETEREYLKAVLRPFRNRVVRVIKSKFPACSDYYVRANLENGDRLSFPSFPAGTMYNGMKLYHVYTLEELGINY
;
A
#
# COMPACT_ATOMS: atom_id res chain seq x y z
N MET A 1 16.00 8.54 21.90
CA MET A 1 15.31 8.19 20.66
C MET A 1 15.33 6.69 20.50
N ASP A 2 14.18 6.08 20.59
CA ASP A 2 14.06 4.63 20.71
C ASP A 2 14.32 3.91 19.39
N THR A 3 15.56 3.48 19.18
CA THR A 3 15.94 2.45 18.19
C THR A 3 15.22 1.11 18.43
N MET A 4 14.73 0.85 19.64
CA MET A 4 13.95 -0.35 19.98
C MET A 4 12.55 -0.40 19.30
N ASN A 5 11.96 0.73 18.95
CA ASN A 5 10.65 0.75 18.30
C ASN A 5 10.70 0.49 16.78
N MET A 6 11.84 0.66 16.13
CA MET A 6 12.05 0.30 14.72
C MET A 6 12.15 -1.21 14.51
N PHE A 7 12.79 -1.93 15.43
CA PHE A 7 12.97 -3.38 15.34
C PHE A 7 11.67 -4.17 15.61
N LYS A 8 10.78 -3.66 16.46
CA LYS A 8 9.48 -4.31 16.72
C LYS A 8 8.50 -4.27 15.55
N LYS A 9 8.65 -3.32 14.60
CA LYS A 9 7.81 -3.24 13.40
C LYS A 9 8.18 -4.26 12.32
N ASP A 10 9.43 -4.71 12.29
CA ASP A 10 9.88 -5.71 11.32
C ASP A 10 9.57 -7.14 11.75
N GLU A 11 9.43 -7.39 13.06
CA GLU A 11 9.01 -8.71 13.59
C GLU A 11 7.56 -9.06 13.27
N GLN A 12 6.67 -8.09 13.03
CA GLN A 12 5.26 -8.37 12.73
C GLN A 12 5.04 -9.01 11.35
N MET A 13 5.96 -8.85 10.41
CA MET A 13 5.86 -9.50 9.10
C MET A 13 6.20 -10.99 9.13
N ASN A 14 6.89 -11.46 10.17
CA ASN A 14 7.27 -12.86 10.35
C ASN A 14 6.23 -13.71 11.10
N THR A 15 5.07 -13.13 11.46
CA THR A 15 4.05 -13.83 12.24
C THR A 15 3.02 -14.59 11.40
N PHE A 16 3.04 -14.44 10.08
CA PHE A 16 2.13 -15.13 9.17
C PHE A 16 2.69 -16.48 8.74
N THR A 17 1.83 -17.50 8.71
CA THR A 17 2.16 -18.80 8.13
C THR A 17 2.42 -18.68 6.61
N GLU A 18 3.03 -19.69 6.01
CA GLU A 18 3.28 -19.70 4.57
C GLU A 18 1.97 -19.58 3.76
N ASP A 19 0.92 -20.28 4.16
CA ASP A 19 -0.40 -20.20 3.51
C ASP A 19 -1.01 -18.80 3.65
N GLU A 20 -0.93 -18.20 4.83
CA GLU A 20 -1.38 -16.83 5.06
C GLU A 20 -0.61 -15.83 4.20
N GLN A 21 0.70 -15.98 4.07
CA GLN A 21 1.52 -15.14 3.21
C GLN A 21 1.13 -15.27 1.72
N VAL A 22 0.83 -16.47 1.25
CA VAL A 22 0.36 -16.71 -0.13
C VAL A 22 -0.95 -15.98 -0.38
N ILE A 23 -1.90 -16.08 0.56
CA ILE A 23 -3.18 -15.36 0.46
C ILE A 23 -2.96 -13.84 0.41
N LEU A 24 -2.16 -13.30 1.32
CA LEU A 24 -1.89 -11.87 1.41
C LEU A 24 -1.14 -11.32 0.18
N LYS A 25 -0.28 -12.12 -0.45
CA LYS A 25 0.38 -11.74 -1.71
C LYS A 25 -0.60 -11.60 -2.88
N ASN A 26 -1.70 -12.33 -2.86
CA ASN A 26 -2.70 -12.35 -3.93
C ASN A 26 -3.82 -11.32 -3.75
N VAL A 27 -3.93 -10.65 -2.60
CA VAL A 27 -4.83 -9.51 -2.49
C VAL A 27 -4.23 -8.26 -3.14
N SER A 28 -5.07 -7.37 -3.62
CA SER A 28 -4.63 -6.14 -4.29
C SER A 28 -3.58 -5.39 -3.47
N ILE A 29 -2.57 -4.82 -4.14
CA ILE A 29 -1.50 -4.02 -3.54
C ILE A 29 -2.02 -2.82 -2.72
N ARG A 30 -3.24 -2.37 -2.98
CA ARG A 30 -3.89 -1.29 -2.21
C ARG A 30 -4.06 -1.63 -0.74
N TYR A 31 -4.30 -2.91 -0.42
CA TYR A 31 -4.53 -3.36 0.95
C TYR A 31 -3.21 -3.61 1.67
N LYS A 32 -3.08 -3.05 2.86
CA LYS A 32 -1.85 -3.06 3.66
C LYS A 32 -2.05 -3.53 5.09
N TRP A 33 -3.31 -3.55 5.55
CA TRP A 33 -3.68 -3.91 6.90
C TRP A 33 -4.71 -5.03 6.91
N ILE A 34 -4.63 -5.88 7.93
CA ILE A 34 -5.61 -6.94 8.18
C ILE A 34 -6.12 -6.80 9.61
N ALA A 35 -7.40 -6.97 9.81
CA ALA A 35 -8.02 -6.94 11.12
C ALA A 35 -9.25 -7.85 11.18
N ARG A 36 -9.57 -8.33 12.38
CA ARG A 36 -10.75 -9.14 12.64
C ARG A 36 -11.71 -8.39 13.52
N ASP A 37 -12.97 -8.34 13.11
CA ASP A 37 -14.07 -7.77 13.89
C ASP A 37 -14.43 -8.64 15.11
N LYS A 38 -15.16 -8.08 16.05
CA LYS A 38 -15.64 -8.81 17.22
C LYS A 38 -16.51 -10.01 16.86
N SER A 39 -17.22 -9.96 15.74
CA SER A 39 -18.03 -11.05 15.20
C SER A 39 -17.22 -12.23 14.65
N GLY A 40 -15.91 -12.06 14.42
CA GLY A 40 -15.03 -13.03 13.74
C GLY A 40 -14.81 -12.75 12.25
N ALA A 41 -15.53 -11.79 11.66
CA ALA A 41 -15.34 -11.40 10.27
C ALA A 41 -13.94 -10.78 10.04
N LEU A 42 -13.27 -11.21 8.99
CA LEU A 42 -11.90 -10.83 8.66
C LEU A 42 -11.88 -9.89 7.45
N PHE A 43 -11.16 -8.78 7.57
CA PHE A 43 -11.05 -7.77 6.51
C PHE A 43 -9.62 -7.34 6.28
N VAL A 44 -9.32 -6.95 5.04
CA VAL A 44 -8.11 -6.18 4.70
C VAL A 44 -8.50 -4.75 4.37
N TYR A 45 -7.61 -3.81 4.71
CA TYR A 45 -7.83 -2.36 4.59
C TYR A 45 -6.67 -1.67 3.88
N ALA A 46 -6.98 -0.64 3.13
CA ALA A 46 -5.97 0.18 2.46
C ALA A 46 -5.19 1.08 3.42
N SER A 47 -5.84 1.61 4.43
CA SER A 47 -5.25 2.42 5.50
C SER A 47 -5.47 1.78 6.86
N MET A 48 -4.75 2.25 7.89
CA MET A 48 -4.86 1.71 9.24
C MET A 48 -6.30 1.87 9.75
N PRO A 49 -7.02 0.76 10.00
CA PRO A 49 -8.38 0.84 10.50
C PRO A 49 -8.43 1.19 11.98
N LYS A 50 -9.51 1.81 12.39
CA LYS A 50 -9.80 2.17 13.78
C LYS A 50 -11.03 1.45 14.29
N LYS A 51 -11.07 1.13 15.56
CA LYS A 51 -12.26 0.54 16.20
C LYS A 51 -13.44 1.49 16.12
N ALA A 52 -14.56 0.98 15.62
CA ALA A 52 -15.85 1.66 15.55
C ALA A 52 -16.93 0.73 16.15
N GLY A 53 -17.07 0.74 17.48
CA GLY A 53 -17.94 -0.20 18.18
C GLY A 53 -17.42 -1.63 18.17
N VAL A 54 -18.10 -2.53 17.43
CA VAL A 54 -17.77 -3.96 17.35
C VAL A 54 -17.06 -4.36 16.05
N PHE A 55 -16.72 -3.39 15.22
CA PHE A 55 -16.01 -3.58 13.94
C PHE A 55 -14.87 -2.59 13.79
N TYR A 56 -14.06 -2.79 12.75
CA TYR A 56 -13.06 -1.84 12.31
C TYR A 56 -13.55 -1.05 11.09
N SER A 57 -13.13 0.19 10.98
CA SER A 57 -13.40 1.08 9.85
C SER A 57 -12.16 1.88 9.51
N ASP A 58 -11.94 2.14 8.24
CA ASP A 58 -10.92 3.10 7.79
C ASP A 58 -11.58 4.37 7.22
N ASP A 59 -10.81 5.47 7.22
CA ASP A 59 -11.31 6.76 6.75
C ASP A 59 -11.57 6.76 5.24
N ASP A 60 -10.90 5.89 4.49
CA ASP A 60 -11.02 5.78 3.04
C ASP A 60 -12.14 4.83 2.62
N MET A 61 -12.78 4.15 3.56
CA MET A 61 -13.80 3.11 3.33
C MET A 61 -13.37 2.08 2.27
N CYS A 62 -12.07 1.81 2.21
CA CYS A 62 -11.48 0.89 1.24
C CYS A 62 -11.06 -0.40 1.95
N TYR A 63 -11.96 -1.36 1.93
CA TYR A 63 -11.77 -2.66 2.57
C TYR A 63 -12.33 -3.80 1.75
N LEU A 64 -11.85 -5.00 2.01
CA LEU A 64 -12.33 -6.24 1.41
C LEU A 64 -12.46 -7.32 2.48
N ARG A 65 -13.61 -7.99 2.53
CA ARG A 65 -13.82 -9.13 3.40
C ARG A 65 -13.13 -10.37 2.85
N LEU A 66 -12.39 -11.06 3.71
CA LEU A 66 -11.72 -12.33 3.40
C LEU A 66 -12.54 -13.52 3.91
N GLU A 67 -13.83 -13.58 3.60
CA GLU A 67 -14.75 -14.59 4.11
C GLU A 67 -14.27 -16.03 3.92
N PRO A 68 -13.73 -16.44 2.74
CA PRO A 68 -13.25 -17.80 2.54
C PRO A 68 -12.05 -18.20 3.42
N PHE A 69 -11.37 -17.22 4.00
CA PHE A 69 -10.11 -17.40 4.74
C PHE A 69 -10.21 -17.05 6.22
N GLU A 70 -11.41 -16.82 6.75
CA GLU A 70 -11.62 -16.41 8.14
C GLU A 70 -11.08 -17.45 9.14
N GLU A 71 -11.14 -18.74 8.79
CA GLU A 71 -10.64 -19.82 9.63
C GLU A 71 -9.11 -20.01 9.58
N ILE A 72 -8.43 -19.40 8.60
CA ILE A 72 -6.99 -19.57 8.39
C ILE A 72 -6.20 -18.60 9.27
N PHE A 73 -6.56 -17.32 9.30
CA PHE A 73 -5.84 -16.26 10.02
C PHE A 73 -6.16 -16.26 11.53
N LYS A 74 -5.84 -17.34 12.23
CA LYS A 74 -6.15 -17.48 13.67
C LYS A 74 -5.36 -16.51 14.55
N GLY A 75 -4.20 -16.08 14.11
CA GLY A 75 -3.37 -15.08 14.82
C GLY A 75 -3.93 -13.66 14.76
N ILE A 76 -4.87 -13.38 13.84
CA ILE A 76 -5.53 -12.08 13.74
C ILE A 76 -6.80 -12.11 14.57
N THR A 77 -6.79 -11.38 15.68
CA THR A 77 -7.87 -11.36 16.66
C THR A 77 -8.40 -9.95 16.89
N TRP A 78 -9.64 -9.85 17.38
CA TRP A 78 -10.22 -8.58 17.78
C TRP A 78 -9.38 -7.85 18.84
N LYS A 79 -8.88 -8.59 19.83
CA LYS A 79 -8.07 -8.04 20.92
C LYS A 79 -6.68 -7.62 20.47
N GLY A 80 -6.09 -8.35 19.51
CA GLY A 80 -4.76 -8.08 18.98
C GLY A 80 -4.68 -6.81 18.13
N GLY A 81 -5.82 -6.38 17.60
CA GLY A 81 -5.93 -5.20 16.76
C GLY A 81 -5.44 -5.40 15.32
N PRO A 82 -5.40 -4.30 14.55
CA PRO A 82 -4.94 -4.35 13.16
C PRO A 82 -3.47 -4.69 13.05
N VAL A 83 -3.12 -5.51 12.05
CA VAL A 83 -1.75 -5.88 11.73
C VAL A 83 -1.39 -5.39 10.34
N ARG A 84 -0.27 -4.72 10.20
CA ARG A 84 0.25 -4.30 8.89
C ARG A 84 0.98 -5.49 8.26
N PHE A 85 0.54 -5.89 7.07
CA PHE A 85 1.15 -7.01 6.35
C PHE A 85 1.92 -6.60 5.09
N ARG A 86 1.76 -5.36 4.62
CA ARG A 86 2.41 -4.88 3.40
C ARG A 86 2.95 -3.47 3.57
N LYS A 87 4.22 -3.30 3.23
CA LYS A 87 4.90 -1.99 3.20
C LYS A 87 5.04 -1.45 1.77
N ASP A 88 5.03 -2.33 0.78
CA ASP A 88 5.21 -1.93 -0.62
C ASP A 88 4.10 -1.00 -1.09
N VAL A 89 4.50 0.05 -1.78
CA VAL A 89 3.60 1.05 -2.36
C VAL A 89 3.27 0.69 -3.80
N LEU A 90 4.24 0.13 -4.53
CA LEU A 90 4.12 -0.30 -5.92
C LEU A 90 4.18 -1.82 -6.02
N ASP A 91 3.43 -2.40 -6.93
CA ASP A 91 3.70 -3.77 -7.37
C ASP A 91 4.98 -3.82 -8.21
N GLU A 92 5.45 -5.01 -8.51
CA GLU A 92 6.72 -5.19 -9.22
C GLU A 92 6.69 -4.58 -10.63
N THR A 93 5.58 -4.75 -11.35
CA THR A 93 5.41 -4.20 -12.70
C THR A 93 5.42 -2.68 -12.70
N GLU A 94 4.70 -2.06 -11.79
CA GLU A 94 4.67 -0.60 -11.60
C GLU A 94 6.05 -0.06 -11.23
N ARG A 95 6.73 -0.73 -10.31
CA ARG A 95 8.08 -0.35 -9.86
C ARG A 95 9.10 -0.41 -10.99
N GLU A 96 9.16 -1.51 -11.73
CA GLU A 96 10.09 -1.67 -12.84
C GLU A 96 9.82 -0.67 -13.97
N TYR A 97 8.56 -0.39 -14.24
CA TYR A 97 8.18 0.64 -15.22
C TYR A 97 8.66 2.03 -14.80
N LEU A 98 8.32 2.48 -13.58
CA LEU A 98 8.75 3.78 -13.08
C LEU A 98 10.28 3.88 -12.99
N LYS A 99 10.95 2.81 -12.57
CA LYS A 99 12.40 2.72 -12.54
C LYS A 99 13.01 2.93 -13.91
N ALA A 100 12.46 2.29 -14.95
CA ALA A 100 12.94 2.45 -16.32
C ALA A 100 12.74 3.88 -16.85
N VAL A 101 11.55 4.44 -16.66
CA VAL A 101 11.18 5.78 -17.13
C VAL A 101 11.97 6.88 -16.42
N LEU A 102 12.22 6.71 -15.11
CA LEU A 102 12.95 7.69 -14.30
C LEU A 102 14.48 7.55 -14.34
N ARG A 103 14.98 6.49 -14.98
CA ARG A 103 16.43 6.23 -15.09
C ARG A 103 17.27 7.42 -15.61
N PRO A 104 16.82 8.21 -16.61
CA PRO A 104 17.55 9.39 -17.04
C PRO A 104 17.76 10.44 -15.95
N PHE A 105 16.92 10.41 -14.91
CA PHE A 105 16.91 11.37 -13.80
C PHE A 105 17.48 10.79 -12.50
N ARG A 106 18.14 9.63 -12.54
CA ARG A 106 18.62 8.89 -11.36
C ARG A 106 19.52 9.69 -10.42
N ASN A 107 20.22 10.71 -10.94
CA ASN A 107 21.12 11.58 -10.18
C ASN A 107 20.45 12.86 -9.70
N ARG A 108 19.13 12.99 -9.87
CA ARG A 108 18.35 14.17 -9.46
C ARG A 108 17.39 13.84 -8.34
N VAL A 109 16.99 14.84 -7.59
CA VAL A 109 15.89 14.71 -6.63
C VAL A 109 14.58 14.62 -7.40
N VAL A 110 13.91 13.48 -7.28
CA VAL A 110 12.64 13.19 -7.92
C VAL A 110 11.59 12.96 -6.85
N ARG A 111 10.42 13.57 -7.02
CA ARG A 111 9.23 13.32 -6.19
C ARG A 111 8.11 12.84 -7.07
N VAL A 112 7.46 11.76 -6.66
CA VAL A 112 6.39 11.12 -7.43
C VAL A 112 5.06 11.31 -6.71
N ILE A 113 4.04 11.67 -7.45
CA ILE A 113 2.70 11.93 -6.90
C ILE A 113 1.63 11.32 -7.80
N LYS A 114 0.63 10.69 -7.19
CA LYS A 114 -0.60 10.26 -7.87
C LYS A 114 -1.64 11.37 -7.76
N SER A 115 -2.18 11.79 -8.88
CA SER A 115 -3.18 12.85 -8.96
C SER A 115 -4.40 12.41 -9.75
N LYS A 116 -5.50 13.12 -9.59
CA LYS A 116 -6.73 12.90 -10.34
C LYS A 116 -6.89 14.00 -11.40
N PHE A 117 -7.30 13.63 -12.61
CA PHE A 117 -7.64 14.61 -13.63
C PHE A 117 -8.89 15.41 -13.22
N PRO A 118 -8.88 16.74 -13.35
CA PRO A 118 -10.00 17.58 -12.94
C PRO A 118 -11.32 17.28 -13.71
N ALA A 119 -11.20 16.84 -14.97
CA ALA A 119 -12.33 16.68 -15.88
C ALA A 119 -12.89 15.25 -15.94
N CYS A 120 -12.24 14.29 -15.30
CA CYS A 120 -12.68 12.89 -15.35
C CYS A 120 -12.30 12.16 -14.05
N SER A 121 -12.77 10.92 -13.91
CA SER A 121 -12.44 10.08 -12.75
C SER A 121 -11.09 9.38 -12.85
N ASP A 122 -10.35 9.60 -13.93
CA ASP A 122 -9.07 8.94 -14.15
C ASP A 122 -7.94 9.53 -13.29
N TYR A 123 -6.99 8.66 -12.97
CA TYR A 123 -5.80 9.00 -12.20
C TYR A 123 -4.57 9.01 -13.11
N TYR A 124 -3.60 9.80 -12.75
CA TYR A 124 -2.29 9.80 -13.39
C TYR A 124 -1.18 9.92 -12.36
N VAL A 125 0.00 9.45 -12.71
CA VAL A 125 1.21 9.61 -11.91
C VAL A 125 2.12 10.62 -12.60
N ARG A 126 2.68 11.53 -11.83
CA ARG A 126 3.68 12.48 -12.31
C ARG A 126 4.90 12.49 -11.41
N ALA A 127 6.04 12.77 -12.00
CA ALA A 127 7.26 13.08 -11.27
C ALA A 127 7.58 14.57 -11.37
N ASN A 128 7.90 15.16 -10.24
CA ASN A 128 8.40 16.52 -10.15
C ASN A 128 9.91 16.47 -9.91
N LEU A 129 10.66 17.19 -10.72
CA LEU A 129 12.10 17.35 -10.57
C LEU A 129 12.39 18.60 -9.72
N GLU A 130 13.56 18.64 -9.11
CA GLU A 130 14.00 19.74 -8.25
C GLU A 130 14.05 21.11 -8.95
N ASN A 131 14.24 21.14 -10.28
CA ASN A 131 14.23 22.35 -11.09
C ASN A 131 12.82 22.85 -11.46
N GLY A 132 11.77 22.18 -10.98
CA GLY A 132 10.39 22.50 -11.26
C GLY A 132 9.79 21.81 -12.50
N ASP A 133 10.58 21.10 -13.27
CA ASP A 133 10.08 20.30 -14.40
C ASP A 133 9.16 19.19 -13.91
N ARG A 134 8.15 18.89 -14.72
CA ARG A 134 7.15 17.85 -14.45
C ARG A 134 7.12 16.85 -15.58
N LEU A 135 7.17 15.57 -15.20
CA LEU A 135 7.01 14.45 -16.12
C LEU A 135 5.68 13.78 -15.81
N SER A 136 4.78 13.79 -16.78
CA SER A 136 3.54 13.02 -16.68
C SER A 136 3.72 11.69 -17.38
N PHE A 137 3.35 10.63 -16.70
CA PHE A 137 3.38 9.30 -17.28
C PHE A 137 2.03 9.03 -17.93
N PRO A 138 2.00 8.53 -19.16
CA PRO A 138 0.76 8.05 -19.75
C PRO A 138 0.16 6.99 -18.82
N SER A 139 -1.16 6.96 -18.78
CA SER A 139 -1.87 5.91 -18.06
C SER A 139 -1.28 4.56 -18.44
N PHE A 140 -0.95 3.77 -17.45
CA PHE A 140 -0.54 2.39 -17.65
C PHE A 140 -1.54 1.67 -18.55
N PRO A 141 -1.12 0.59 -19.25
CA PRO A 141 -2.05 -0.23 -20.00
C PRO A 141 -3.29 -0.51 -19.14
N ALA A 142 -4.45 -0.40 -19.74
CA ALA A 142 -5.74 -0.43 -19.09
C ALA A 142 -5.80 -1.39 -17.88
N GLY A 143 -6.04 -0.85 -16.70
CA GLY A 143 -6.19 -1.60 -15.46
C GLY A 143 -5.13 -1.40 -14.39
N THR A 144 -4.00 -0.76 -14.69
CA THR A 144 -2.97 -0.49 -13.68
C THR A 144 -3.11 0.94 -13.15
N MET A 145 -3.62 1.07 -11.94
CA MET A 145 -4.00 2.37 -11.36
C MET A 145 -3.10 2.82 -10.21
N TYR A 146 -1.89 2.25 -10.06
CA TYR A 146 -1.03 2.55 -8.91
C TYR A 146 -1.81 2.50 -7.58
N ASN A 147 -2.54 1.42 -7.38
CA ASN A 147 -3.51 1.27 -6.29
C ASN A 147 -2.89 1.34 -4.90
N GLY A 148 -1.60 1.05 -4.78
CA GLY A 148 -0.88 1.18 -3.52
C GLY A 148 -0.51 2.61 -3.14
N MET A 149 -0.54 3.55 -4.10
CA MET A 149 -0.23 4.96 -3.86
C MET A 149 -1.45 5.72 -3.32
N LYS A 150 -1.23 6.48 -2.26
CA LYS A 150 -2.24 7.43 -1.76
C LYS A 150 -2.32 8.65 -2.69
N LEU A 151 -3.55 9.09 -2.96
CA LEU A 151 -3.82 10.26 -3.77
C LEU A 151 -3.19 11.52 -3.11
N TYR A 152 -2.51 12.33 -3.93
CA TYR A 152 -1.85 13.58 -3.53
C TYR A 152 -0.73 13.45 -2.48
N HIS A 153 -0.34 12.25 -2.08
CA HIS A 153 0.85 12.05 -1.27
C HIS A 153 2.11 12.14 -2.14
N VAL A 154 3.12 12.83 -1.65
CA VAL A 154 4.40 13.00 -2.34
C VAL A 154 5.35 11.90 -1.89
N TYR A 155 5.75 11.04 -2.81
CA TYR A 155 6.66 9.92 -2.55
C TYR A 155 8.09 10.23 -2.99
N THR A 156 9.05 9.79 -2.21
CA THR A 156 10.45 9.66 -2.65
C THR A 156 10.63 8.38 -3.46
N LEU A 157 11.71 8.27 -4.23
CA LEU A 157 12.04 7.03 -4.92
C LEU A 157 12.30 5.87 -3.94
N GLU A 158 12.92 6.16 -2.80
CA GLU A 158 13.16 5.18 -1.73
C GLU A 158 11.85 4.61 -1.18
N GLU A 159 10.87 5.46 -0.88
CA GLU A 159 9.53 5.03 -0.42
C GLU A 159 8.81 4.16 -1.45
N LEU A 160 9.10 4.35 -2.73
CA LEU A 160 8.59 3.55 -3.84
C LEU A 160 9.41 2.27 -4.11
N GLY A 161 10.48 2.05 -3.37
CA GLY A 161 11.38 0.92 -3.56
C GLY A 161 12.21 1.00 -4.86
N ILE A 162 12.43 2.21 -5.39
CA ILE A 162 13.18 2.45 -6.62
C ILE A 162 14.61 2.88 -6.25
N ASN A 163 15.55 2.00 -6.52
CA ASN A 163 16.98 2.21 -6.32
C ASN A 163 17.73 2.04 -7.65
N TYR A 164 18.79 2.83 -7.84
CA TYR A 164 19.68 2.79 -9.01
C TYR A 164 21.10 2.48 -8.61
#